data_1999b7ea918a3abbe8902cdde20eaac9
#
_entry.id   1999b7ea918a3abbe8902cdde20eaac9
#
_cell.length_a   1.000
_cell.length_b   1.000
_cell.length_c   1.000
_cell.angle_alpha   90.00
_cell.angle_beta   90.00
_cell.angle_gamma   90.00
#
_symmetry.space_group_name_H-M   'P 1'
#
loop_
_entity.id
_entity.type
_entity.pdbx_description
1 polymer ?
#
loop_
_entity_poly.entity_id
_entity_poly.type
_entity_poly.pdbx_seq_one_letter_code
_entity_poly.pdbx_strand_id
1 'polypeptide(L)'
;MTGSCNGPRANHDADASSVQAGAVVEAISAVTLVTADMARAVRFYEALGFVRKCGGPQAPFTSFAVGGNYLNLATKRKATPPSPWGRVIFYVSDVDAFYDRATEAGLSPQFPSRNAEWGERYFHISDPDGHELSFARPLPR
;
A
#
# COMPACT_ATOMS: atom_id res chain seq x y z
N MET A 1 7.92 -20.15 -8.02
CA MET A 1 9.07 -19.70 -7.48
C MET A 1 8.96 -18.34 -6.93
N THR A 2 9.37 -18.17 -5.78
CA THR A 2 9.22 -16.91 -5.15
C THR A 2 10.48 -16.13 -5.35
N GLY A 3 10.36 -14.94 -5.76
CA GLY A 3 11.49 -14.10 -5.87
C GLY A 3 12.00 -13.72 -4.52
N SER A 4 13.25 -13.45 -4.47
CA SER A 4 13.84 -12.97 -3.26
C SER A 4 13.58 -11.50 -3.14
N CYS A 5 13.23 -11.07 -1.95
CA CYS A 5 13.08 -9.66 -1.69
C CYS A 5 14.36 -9.09 -1.18
N ASN A 6 15.43 -9.42 -1.80
CA ASN A 6 16.66 -8.79 -1.47
C ASN A 6 16.48 -7.44 -1.96
N GLY A 7 15.87 -6.69 -1.27
CA GLY A 7 15.51 -5.46 -1.73
C GLY A 7 16.62 -4.72 -2.35
N PRO A 8 16.35 -3.99 -3.31
CA PRO A 8 17.28 -3.07 -3.81
C PRO A 8 17.56 -2.15 -2.68
N ARG A 9 18.77 -1.93 -2.47
CA ARG A 9 19.11 -0.99 -1.58
C ARG A 9 18.63 0.26 -2.11
N ALA A 10 18.10 1.01 -1.27
CA ALA A 10 17.78 2.34 -1.64
C ALA A 10 18.99 2.85 -2.32
N ASN A 11 18.80 3.37 -3.42
CA ASN A 11 19.87 3.87 -4.12
C ASN A 11 20.22 5.20 -3.56
N HIS A 12 21.29 5.24 -2.84
CA HIS A 12 21.66 6.45 -2.23
C HIS A 12 22.63 7.24 -3.03
N ASP A 13 22.70 6.95 -4.25
CA ASP A 13 23.52 7.70 -5.08
C ASP A 13 22.97 9.01 -5.32
N ALA A 14 21.93 9.28 -4.68
CA ALA A 14 21.36 10.53 -4.78
C ALA A 14 22.43 11.52 -4.83
N ASP A 15 22.36 12.34 -5.69
CA ASP A 15 23.25 13.35 -5.94
C ASP A 15 23.65 14.09 -4.73
N ALA A 16 24.77 13.76 -4.23
CA ALA A 16 25.20 14.36 -3.01
C ALA A 16 25.48 15.82 -3.15
N SER A 17 25.72 16.26 -4.35
CA SER A 17 26.07 17.66 -4.51
C SER A 17 24.92 18.57 -4.22
N SER A 18 23.69 18.10 -4.39
CA SER A 18 22.55 18.96 -4.16
C SER A 18 22.29 19.16 -2.70
N VAL A 19 22.92 18.37 -1.86
CA VAL A 19 22.67 18.48 -0.44
C VAL A 19 23.15 19.77 0.12
N GLN A 20 24.11 20.37 -0.51
CA GLN A 20 24.66 21.60 0.00
C GLN A 20 23.62 22.68 0.13
N ALA A 21 22.67 22.69 -0.72
CA ALA A 21 21.69 23.75 -0.73
C ALA A 21 20.58 23.54 0.27
N GLY A 22 20.68 22.50 1.04
CA GLY A 22 19.65 22.22 2.02
C GLY A 22 19.13 20.82 1.83
N ALA A 23 19.25 20.03 2.85
CA ALA A 23 18.73 18.68 2.80
C ALA A 23 17.21 18.73 2.87
N VAL A 24 16.54 17.99 2.01
CA VAL A 24 15.08 17.92 2.01
C VAL A 24 14.64 16.48 2.01
N VAL A 25 13.43 16.22 2.53
CA VAL A 25 12.82 14.90 2.40
C VAL A 25 12.21 14.85 1.01
N GLU A 26 12.61 13.87 0.21
CA GLU A 26 12.20 13.83 -1.19
C GLU A 26 10.97 13.01 -1.46
N ALA A 27 10.78 11.92 -0.74
CA ALA A 27 9.65 11.03 -1.03
C ALA A 27 9.52 9.99 0.06
N ILE A 28 8.37 9.35 0.10
CA ILE A 28 8.21 8.12 0.87
C ILE A 28 8.56 6.98 -0.07
N SER A 29 9.61 6.23 0.23
CA SER A 29 10.03 5.16 -0.67
C SER A 29 9.22 3.89 -0.47
N ALA A 30 8.81 3.61 0.75
CA ALA A 30 8.05 2.41 1.05
C ALA A 30 7.32 2.56 2.38
N VAL A 31 6.23 1.83 2.51
CA VAL A 31 5.54 1.67 3.79
C VAL A 31 5.51 0.18 4.06
N THR A 32 5.88 -0.23 5.27
CA THR A 32 5.85 -1.64 5.65
C THR A 32 4.76 -1.83 6.69
N LEU A 33 3.82 -2.72 6.40
CA LEU A 33 2.73 -3.07 7.30
C LEU A 33 2.97 -4.47 7.82
N VAL A 34 2.66 -4.71 9.09
CA VAL A 34 2.82 -6.04 9.65
C VAL A 34 1.55 -6.84 9.45
N THR A 35 1.72 -8.14 9.25
CA THR A 35 0.58 -9.04 9.09
C THR A 35 0.79 -10.27 9.95
N ALA A 36 -0.31 -10.77 10.49
CA ALA A 36 -0.28 -12.03 11.23
C ALA A 36 -0.38 -13.22 10.30
N ASP A 37 -0.76 -13.00 9.05
CA ASP A 37 -0.99 -14.10 8.11
C ASP A 37 -0.64 -13.61 6.71
N MET A 38 0.56 -13.93 6.26
CA MET A 38 1.04 -13.42 4.98
C MET A 38 0.18 -13.89 3.81
N ALA A 39 -0.26 -15.16 3.81
CA ALA A 39 -1.06 -15.66 2.71
C ALA A 39 -2.37 -14.88 2.59
N ARG A 40 -3.02 -14.61 3.71
CA ARG A 40 -4.26 -13.86 3.71
C ARG A 40 -4.03 -12.42 3.24
N ALA A 41 -2.96 -11.79 3.73
CA ALA A 41 -2.66 -10.42 3.35
C ALA A 41 -2.34 -10.33 1.86
N VAL A 42 -1.53 -11.24 1.35
CA VAL A 42 -1.17 -11.22 -0.06
C VAL A 42 -2.41 -11.38 -0.94
N ARG A 43 -3.31 -12.30 -0.56
CA ARG A 43 -4.54 -12.47 -1.32
C ARG A 43 -5.36 -11.18 -1.38
N PHE A 44 -5.42 -10.48 -0.24
CA PHE A 44 -6.18 -9.23 -0.18
C PHE A 44 -5.61 -8.19 -1.14
N TYR A 45 -4.29 -7.96 -1.07
CA TYR A 45 -3.71 -6.90 -1.89
C TYR A 45 -3.71 -7.28 -3.37
N GLU A 46 -3.49 -8.54 -3.69
CA GLU A 46 -3.54 -8.96 -5.09
C GLU A 46 -4.95 -8.91 -5.64
N ALA A 47 -5.96 -9.17 -4.82
CA ALA A 47 -7.34 -9.04 -5.25
C ALA A 47 -7.68 -7.59 -5.61
N LEU A 48 -7.06 -6.64 -4.93
CA LEU A 48 -7.24 -5.22 -5.25
C LEU A 48 -6.46 -4.78 -6.48
N GLY A 49 -5.56 -5.63 -6.97
CA GLY A 49 -4.79 -5.30 -8.15
C GLY A 49 -3.37 -4.84 -7.88
N PHE A 50 -2.90 -4.97 -6.63
CA PHE A 50 -1.51 -4.64 -6.35
C PHE A 50 -0.60 -5.64 -7.07
N VAL A 51 0.51 -5.16 -7.60
CA VAL A 51 1.44 -5.97 -8.39
C VAL A 51 2.60 -6.36 -7.50
N ARG A 52 2.76 -7.67 -7.29
CA ARG A 52 3.81 -8.17 -6.44
C ARG A 52 5.17 -8.00 -7.09
N LYS A 53 6.12 -7.49 -6.32
CA LYS A 53 7.48 -7.35 -6.77
C LYS A 53 8.32 -8.55 -6.34
N CYS A 54 8.13 -9.02 -5.12
CA CYS A 54 8.83 -10.19 -4.60
C CYS A 54 8.10 -10.72 -3.39
N GLY A 55 8.49 -11.91 -2.94
CA GLY A 55 7.86 -12.55 -1.81
C GLY A 55 6.66 -13.37 -2.24
N GLY A 56 5.66 -13.45 -1.39
CA GLY A 56 4.44 -14.20 -1.68
C GLY A 56 3.84 -14.81 -0.44
N PRO A 57 2.79 -15.64 -0.60
CA PRO A 57 2.04 -16.17 0.54
C PRO A 57 2.86 -16.96 1.54
N GLN A 58 3.97 -17.54 1.11
CA GLN A 58 4.79 -18.37 2.00
C GLN A 58 6.02 -17.64 2.51
N ALA A 59 6.21 -16.39 2.12
CA ALA A 59 7.41 -15.65 2.48
C ALA A 59 7.20 -14.86 3.75
N PRO A 60 8.26 -14.57 4.49
CA PRO A 60 8.13 -13.71 5.67
C PRO A 60 8.03 -12.22 5.32
N PHE A 61 8.30 -11.87 4.07
CA PHE A 61 8.29 -10.50 3.62
C PHE A 61 7.83 -10.47 2.16
N THR A 62 6.91 -9.57 1.84
CA THR A 62 6.40 -9.42 0.48
C THR A 62 6.40 -7.94 0.15
N SER A 63 6.72 -7.61 -1.08
CA SER A 63 6.74 -6.23 -1.54
C SER A 63 5.89 -6.09 -2.79
N PHE A 64 5.09 -5.04 -2.84
CA PHE A 64 4.28 -4.69 -4.00
C PHE A 64 4.77 -3.38 -4.57
N ALA A 65 4.81 -3.28 -5.89
CA ALA A 65 5.19 -2.05 -6.55
C ALA A 65 4.02 -1.07 -6.54
N VAL A 66 4.29 0.17 -6.16
CA VAL A 66 3.28 1.22 -6.13
C VAL A 66 3.92 2.43 -6.79
N GLY A 67 3.65 2.62 -8.09
CA GLY A 67 4.35 3.65 -8.83
C GLY A 67 5.85 3.43 -8.73
N GLY A 68 6.58 4.43 -8.34
CA GLY A 68 8.01 4.29 -8.10
C GLY A 68 8.38 3.86 -6.70
N ASN A 69 7.39 3.53 -5.88
CA ASN A 69 7.61 3.21 -4.47
C ASN A 69 7.07 1.83 -4.15
N TYR A 70 6.98 1.48 -2.87
CA TYR A 70 6.60 0.12 -2.50
C TYR A 70 5.69 0.08 -1.30
N LEU A 71 4.80 -0.90 -1.30
CA LEU A 71 4.07 -1.30 -0.11
C LEU A 71 4.59 -2.67 0.28
N ASN A 72 5.08 -2.80 1.50
CA ASN A 72 5.64 -4.04 1.98
C ASN A 72 4.78 -4.65 3.07
N LEU A 73 4.84 -5.98 3.15
CA LEU A 73 4.22 -6.73 4.24
C LEU A 73 5.30 -7.54 4.92
N ALA A 74 5.29 -7.53 6.25
CA ALA A 74 6.22 -8.32 7.05
C ALA A 74 5.44 -9.11 8.08
N THR A 75 5.77 -10.40 8.25
CA THR A 75 5.05 -11.20 9.22
C THR A 75 5.49 -10.88 10.64
N LYS A 76 4.54 -11.02 11.57
CA LYS A 76 4.82 -10.97 12.98
C LYS A 76 4.59 -12.33 13.58
N ARG A 77 5.37 -12.66 14.60
CA ARG A 77 5.22 -13.94 15.27
C ARG A 77 3.91 -14.06 16.00
N LYS A 78 3.48 -12.96 16.62
CA LYS A 78 2.24 -12.98 17.37
C LYS A 78 1.27 -12.06 16.71
N ALA A 79 0.03 -12.48 16.66
CA ALA A 79 -1.03 -11.61 16.20
C ALA A 79 -1.15 -10.45 17.19
N THR A 80 -1.29 -9.25 16.68
CA THR A 80 -1.56 -8.10 17.52
C THR A 80 -2.91 -7.55 17.13
N PRO A 81 -3.68 -7.04 18.08
CA PRO A 81 -4.94 -6.43 17.72
C PRO A 81 -4.72 -5.24 16.80
N PRO A 82 -5.67 -4.95 15.93
CA PRO A 82 -5.56 -3.76 15.11
C PRO A 82 -5.49 -2.53 16.00
N SER A 83 -4.76 -1.54 15.58
CA SER A 83 -4.73 -0.28 16.30
C SER A 83 -4.87 0.86 15.32
N PRO A 84 -5.45 1.97 15.77
CA PRO A 84 -5.68 3.09 14.86
C PRO A 84 -4.41 3.93 14.68
N TRP A 85 -3.39 3.32 14.11
CA TRP A 85 -2.12 4.02 13.93
C TRP A 85 -2.18 5.09 12.84
N GLY A 86 -3.16 4.99 11.93
CA GLY A 86 -3.26 5.91 10.81
C GLY A 86 -3.74 5.18 9.57
N ARG A 87 -3.42 5.70 8.42
CA ARG A 87 -3.82 5.06 7.18
C ARG A 87 -2.80 5.35 6.09
N VAL A 88 -2.81 4.49 5.09
CA VAL A 88 -2.04 4.73 3.87
C VAL A 88 -3.01 5.20 2.80
N ILE A 89 -2.67 6.24 2.10
CA ILE A 89 -3.49 6.76 1.02
C ILE A 89 -2.78 6.48 -0.30
N PHE A 90 -3.47 5.77 -1.18
CA PHE A 90 -2.95 5.45 -2.51
C PHE A 90 -3.71 6.27 -3.54
N TYR A 91 -3.00 6.93 -4.42
CA TYR A 91 -3.66 7.52 -5.58
C TYR A 91 -3.77 6.43 -6.64
N VAL A 92 -4.96 6.29 -7.20
CA VAL A 92 -5.24 5.30 -8.23
C VAL A 92 -5.82 5.99 -9.44
N SER A 93 -5.72 5.33 -10.58
CA SER A 93 -6.17 5.93 -11.83
C SER A 93 -7.69 6.05 -11.92
N ASP A 94 -8.42 5.17 -11.24
CA ASP A 94 -9.88 5.15 -11.32
C ASP A 94 -10.42 4.59 -10.02
N VAL A 95 -10.88 5.49 -9.16
CA VAL A 95 -11.34 5.11 -7.81
C VAL A 95 -12.55 4.19 -7.87
N ASP A 96 -13.50 4.49 -8.76
CA ASP A 96 -14.71 3.67 -8.87
C ASP A 96 -14.39 2.26 -9.35
N ALA A 97 -13.43 2.13 -10.26
CA ALA A 97 -13.03 0.81 -10.74
C ALA A 97 -12.38 0.01 -9.61
N PHE A 98 -11.60 0.66 -8.74
CA PHE A 98 -11.03 -0.01 -7.58
C PHE A 98 -12.12 -0.43 -6.59
N TYR A 99 -13.10 0.43 -6.37
CA TYR A 99 -14.22 0.10 -5.50
C TYR A 99 -14.96 -1.13 -6.05
N ASP A 100 -15.26 -1.13 -7.35
CA ASP A 100 -15.98 -2.25 -7.96
C ASP A 100 -15.15 -3.53 -7.86
N ARG A 101 -13.86 -3.43 -8.11
CA ARG A 101 -12.98 -4.59 -8.00
C ARG A 101 -12.99 -5.16 -6.59
N ALA A 102 -12.96 -4.28 -5.59
CA ALA A 102 -12.99 -4.72 -4.19
C ALA A 102 -14.28 -5.46 -3.88
N THR A 103 -15.41 -4.89 -4.27
CA THR A 103 -16.69 -5.51 -3.97
C THR A 103 -16.87 -6.83 -4.73
N GLU A 104 -16.41 -6.89 -5.97
CA GLU A 104 -16.49 -8.12 -6.77
C GLU A 104 -15.59 -9.21 -6.19
N ALA A 105 -14.52 -8.83 -5.53
CA ALA A 105 -13.63 -9.80 -4.90
C ALA A 105 -14.12 -10.22 -3.51
N GLY A 106 -15.26 -9.73 -3.07
CA GLY A 106 -15.81 -10.09 -1.78
C GLY A 106 -15.25 -9.29 -0.62
N LEU A 107 -14.54 -8.22 -0.91
CA LEU A 107 -14.00 -7.34 0.13
C LEU A 107 -15.06 -6.33 0.54
N SER A 108 -14.86 -5.67 1.67
CA SER A 108 -15.87 -4.82 2.25
C SER A 108 -15.36 -3.39 2.46
N PRO A 109 -15.44 -2.56 1.42
CA PRO A 109 -15.14 -1.14 1.64
C PRO A 109 -16.04 -0.55 2.72
N GLN A 110 -15.54 0.47 3.41
CA GLN A 110 -16.29 1.05 4.52
C GLN A 110 -17.50 1.86 4.04
N PHE A 111 -17.43 2.41 2.83
CA PHE A 111 -18.52 3.16 2.22
C PHE A 111 -18.27 3.22 0.71
N PRO A 112 -19.31 3.51 -0.08
CA PRO A 112 -19.11 3.65 -1.52
C PRO A 112 -18.21 4.84 -1.84
N SER A 113 -17.54 4.79 -2.99
CA SER A 113 -16.74 5.91 -3.44
C SER A 113 -17.56 7.19 -3.39
N ARG A 114 -16.92 8.28 -2.98
CA ARG A 114 -17.61 9.55 -2.87
C ARG A 114 -16.63 10.71 -3.02
N ASN A 115 -17.15 11.89 -3.26
CA ASN A 115 -16.35 13.08 -3.36
C ASN A 115 -16.20 13.72 -2.00
N ALA A 116 -14.99 14.14 -1.70
CA ALA A 116 -14.70 14.78 -0.42
C ALA A 116 -14.63 16.30 -0.59
N GLU A 117 -14.88 17.00 0.51
CA GLU A 117 -14.81 18.47 0.48
C GLU A 117 -13.44 18.99 0.12
N TRP A 118 -12.41 18.22 0.40
CA TRP A 118 -11.05 18.66 0.12
C TRP A 118 -10.61 18.40 -1.32
N GLY A 119 -11.54 17.94 -2.19
CA GLY A 119 -11.26 17.91 -3.62
C GLY A 119 -10.78 16.57 -4.14
N GLU A 120 -11.12 15.48 -3.49
CA GLU A 120 -10.76 14.14 -3.96
C GLU A 120 -11.98 13.23 -3.99
N ARG A 121 -11.94 12.27 -4.92
CA ARG A 121 -12.85 11.13 -4.85
C ARG A 121 -12.12 10.01 -4.16
N TYR A 122 -12.79 9.27 -3.29
CA TYR A 122 -12.09 8.28 -2.47
C TYR A 122 -13.03 7.25 -1.85
N PHE A 123 -12.46 6.16 -1.35
CA PHE A 123 -13.11 5.27 -0.41
C PHE A 123 -12.05 4.69 0.53
N HIS A 124 -12.50 4.16 1.64
CA HIS A 124 -11.63 3.50 2.62
C HIS A 124 -11.95 2.02 2.72
N ILE A 125 -10.95 1.22 3.04
CA ILE A 125 -11.11 -0.20 3.27
C ILE A 125 -10.06 -0.63 4.28
N SER A 126 -10.40 -1.58 5.15
CA SER A 126 -9.42 -2.15 6.08
C SER A 126 -8.87 -3.43 5.50
N ASP A 127 -7.57 -3.64 5.66
CA ASP A 127 -6.99 -4.91 5.24
C ASP A 127 -7.25 -5.98 6.31
N PRO A 128 -6.90 -7.25 6.06
CA PRO A 128 -7.23 -8.32 7.01
C PRO A 128 -6.62 -8.15 8.39
N ASP A 129 -5.56 -7.36 8.51
CA ASP A 129 -4.94 -7.10 9.80
C ASP A 129 -5.43 -5.82 10.44
N GLY A 130 -6.42 -5.15 9.82
CA GLY A 130 -7.00 -3.95 10.40
C GLY A 130 -6.32 -2.66 9.99
N HIS A 131 -5.38 -2.70 9.07
CA HIS A 131 -4.75 -1.47 8.58
C HIS A 131 -5.73 -0.74 7.68
N GLU A 132 -5.90 0.54 7.92
CA GLU A 132 -6.83 1.33 7.13
C GLU A 132 -6.16 1.85 5.87
N LEU A 133 -6.79 1.65 4.73
CA LEU A 133 -6.29 2.09 3.45
C LEU A 133 -7.29 3.03 2.82
N SER A 134 -6.79 4.00 2.07
CA SER A 134 -7.64 4.90 1.30
C SER A 134 -7.20 4.85 -0.15
N PHE A 135 -8.16 4.76 -1.05
CA PHE A 135 -7.89 4.82 -2.48
C PHE A 135 -8.53 6.11 -2.99
N ALA A 136 -7.75 6.96 -3.60
CA ALA A 136 -8.19 8.32 -3.89
C ALA A 136 -7.64 8.83 -5.21
N ARG A 137 -8.22 9.92 -5.67
CA ARG A 137 -7.72 10.64 -6.81
C ARG A 137 -8.26 12.07 -6.76
N PRO A 138 -7.45 13.07 -7.09
CA PRO A 138 -7.94 14.43 -7.13
C PRO A 138 -9.09 14.56 -8.13
N LEU A 139 -10.09 15.35 -7.78
CA LEU A 139 -11.18 15.62 -8.70
C LEU A 139 -10.70 16.55 -9.80
N PRO A 140 -11.27 16.45 -11.00
CA PRO A 140 -10.91 17.38 -12.07
C PRO A 140 -11.27 18.79 -11.64
N ARG A 141 -10.47 19.74 -12.08
CA ARG A 141 -10.74 21.15 -11.80
C ARG A 141 -11.64 21.75 -12.85
#